data_7b9fd8cfcf650774b32ac4a1d9dfe50c
#
_entry.id   7b9fd8cfcf650774b32ac4a1d9dfe50c
#
_cell.length_a   1.000
_cell.length_b   1.000
_cell.length_c   1.000
_cell.angle_alpha   90.00
_cell.angle_beta   90.00
_cell.angle_gamma   90.00
#
_symmetry.space_group_name_H-M   'P 1'
#
loop_
_entity.id
_entity.type
_entity.pdbx_description
1 polymer ?
#
loop_
_entity_poly.entity_id
_entity_poly.type
_entity_poly.pdbx_seq_one_letter_code
_entity_poly.pdbx_strand_id
1 'polypeptide(L)'
;MKRILLTALLGMLMMMPTLSVYAGEKDAAHISYIFKNMKLSSEEKAKVKPILESYYKEVSAAKAPNKALKDKYDAAEDAGKLTPAQCDELFESKQKAERAELDIRKAYYPKFKAVLPTMKAYQLMKLANDKVK
;
A
#
# COMPACT_ATOMS: atom_id res chain seq x y z
N MET A 1 -23.37 1.81 -26.16
CA MET A 1 -21.95 1.75 -25.78
C MET A 1 -21.68 2.35 -24.42
N LYS A 2 -22.14 3.58 -24.16
CA LYS A 2 -21.92 4.23 -22.84
C LYS A 2 -22.55 3.45 -21.68
N ARG A 3 -23.67 2.79 -21.91
CA ARG A 3 -24.36 2.00 -20.88
C ARG A 3 -23.57 0.74 -20.48
N ILE A 4 -22.86 0.16 -21.42
CA ILE A 4 -22.03 -1.03 -21.19
C ILE A 4 -20.83 -0.67 -20.31
N LEU A 5 -20.24 0.52 -20.53
CA LEU A 5 -19.14 1.03 -19.73
C LEU A 5 -19.55 1.28 -18.28
N LEU A 6 -20.77 1.79 -18.07
CA LEU A 6 -21.32 2.01 -16.74
C LEU A 6 -21.53 0.69 -15.98
N THR A 7 -22.00 -0.33 -16.69
CA THR A 7 -22.19 -1.66 -16.10
C THR A 7 -20.87 -2.30 -15.71
N ALA A 8 -19.84 -2.13 -16.54
CA ALA A 8 -18.51 -2.62 -16.24
C ALA A 8 -17.90 -1.93 -14.99
N LEU A 9 -18.16 -0.64 -14.84
CA LEU A 9 -17.71 0.13 -13.69
C LEU A 9 -18.38 -0.38 -12.40
N LEU A 10 -19.65 -0.68 -12.46
CA LEU A 10 -20.40 -1.24 -11.34
C LEU A 10 -19.87 -2.63 -10.98
N GLY A 11 -19.51 -3.43 -11.97
CA GLY A 11 -18.90 -4.73 -11.75
C GLY A 11 -17.57 -4.63 -11.05
N MET A 12 -16.75 -3.64 -11.39
CA MET A 12 -15.47 -3.40 -10.73
C MET A 12 -15.64 -3.00 -9.27
N LEU A 13 -16.66 -2.21 -8.97
CA LEU A 13 -16.96 -1.79 -7.62
C LEU A 13 -17.35 -2.98 -6.73
N MET A 14 -18.04 -3.95 -7.29
CA MET A 14 -18.42 -5.15 -6.55
C MET A 14 -17.24 -6.08 -6.26
N MET A 15 -16.19 -6.02 -7.06
CA MET A 15 -14.97 -6.80 -6.84
C MET A 15 -14.05 -6.17 -5.78
N MET A 16 -14.22 -4.89 -5.51
CA MET A 16 -13.42 -4.19 -4.51
C MET A 16 -13.45 -4.79 -3.11
N PRO A 17 -14.60 -5.22 -2.57
CA PRO A 17 -14.63 -5.86 -1.25
C PRO A 17 -13.77 -7.12 -1.18
N THR A 18 -13.73 -7.91 -2.25
CA THR A 18 -12.93 -9.12 -2.31
C THR A 18 -11.44 -8.81 -2.27
N LEU A 19 -11.01 -7.80 -3.03
CA LEU A 19 -9.63 -7.32 -3.03
C LEU A 19 -9.25 -6.73 -1.67
N SER A 20 -10.19 -6.06 -1.01
CA SER A 20 -9.98 -5.50 0.32
C SER A 20 -9.75 -6.57 1.37
N VAL A 21 -10.38 -7.75 1.23
CA VAL A 21 -10.18 -8.87 2.16
C VAL A 21 -8.76 -9.41 2.06
N TYR A 22 -8.22 -9.58 0.87
CA TYR A 22 -6.83 -10.03 0.68
C TYR A 22 -5.82 -9.00 1.18
N ALA A 23 -6.04 -7.73 0.88
CA ALA A 23 -5.21 -6.65 1.40
C ALA A 23 -5.30 -6.61 2.94
N GLY A 24 -6.49 -6.86 3.49
CA GLY A 24 -6.75 -6.84 4.91
C GLY A 24 -5.94 -7.83 5.73
N GLU A 25 -5.62 -9.00 5.20
CA GLU A 25 -4.81 -10.00 5.92
C GLU A 25 -3.37 -9.55 6.13
N LYS A 26 -2.74 -9.03 5.07
CA LYS A 26 -1.39 -8.48 5.16
C LYS A 26 -1.35 -7.22 6.01
N ASP A 27 -2.36 -6.38 5.84
CA ASP A 27 -2.49 -5.13 6.59
C ASP A 27 -2.70 -5.41 8.07
N ALA A 28 -3.50 -6.41 8.42
CA ALA A 28 -3.71 -6.84 9.80
C ALA A 28 -2.40 -7.31 10.44
N ALA A 29 -1.56 -8.03 9.70
CA ALA A 29 -0.26 -8.50 10.19
C ALA A 29 0.68 -7.31 10.45
N HIS A 30 0.70 -6.32 9.55
CA HIS A 30 1.49 -5.10 9.72
C HIS A 30 1.01 -4.30 10.93
N ILE A 31 -0.28 -4.15 11.08
CA ILE A 31 -0.88 -3.42 12.21
C ILE A 31 -0.55 -4.13 13.53
N SER A 32 -0.67 -5.45 13.57
CA SER A 32 -0.28 -6.24 14.74
C SER A 32 1.18 -6.06 15.09
N TYR A 33 2.05 -6.03 14.09
CA TYR A 33 3.47 -5.79 14.29
C TYR A 33 3.72 -4.43 14.95
N ILE A 34 3.06 -3.38 14.46
CA ILE A 34 3.17 -2.03 15.02
C ILE A 34 2.70 -2.02 16.47
N PHE A 35 1.53 -2.60 16.73
CA PHE A 35 0.95 -2.61 18.08
C PHE A 35 1.78 -3.42 19.06
N LYS A 36 2.49 -4.42 18.59
CA LYS A 36 3.38 -5.25 19.40
C LYS A 36 4.67 -4.51 19.75
N ASN A 37 5.15 -3.65 18.86
CA ASN A 37 6.44 -2.97 19.00
C ASN A 37 6.33 -1.53 19.49
N MET A 38 5.11 -1.06 19.77
CA MET A 38 4.87 0.28 20.31
C MET A 38 4.00 0.20 21.55
N LYS A 39 4.27 1.11 22.49
CA LYS A 39 3.43 1.26 23.68
C LYS A 39 2.31 2.25 23.36
N LEU A 40 1.19 1.72 22.93
CA LEU A 40 -0.02 2.50 22.66
C LEU A 40 -1.11 2.10 23.64
N SER A 41 -1.88 3.07 24.12
CA SER A 41 -3.05 2.81 24.94
C SER A 41 -4.14 2.19 24.06
N SER A 42 -5.16 1.59 24.70
CA SER A 42 -6.31 1.03 23.97
C SER A 42 -7.02 2.09 23.14
N GLU A 43 -7.12 3.31 23.67
CA GLU A 43 -7.69 4.45 22.96
C GLU A 43 -6.87 4.83 21.74
N GLU A 44 -5.55 4.92 21.90
CA GLU A 44 -4.65 5.24 20.81
C GLU A 44 -4.72 4.20 19.70
N LYS A 45 -4.72 2.91 20.06
CA LYS A 45 -4.88 1.82 19.09
C LYS A 45 -6.19 1.94 18.32
N ALA A 46 -7.28 2.23 19.02
CA ALA A 46 -8.59 2.38 18.37
C ALA A 46 -8.62 3.55 17.38
N LYS A 47 -7.91 4.63 17.70
CA LYS A 47 -7.85 5.82 16.83
C LYS A 47 -6.95 5.61 15.61
N VAL A 48 -5.81 4.94 15.77
CA VAL A 48 -4.86 4.77 14.67
C VAL A 48 -5.20 3.60 13.75
N LYS A 49 -5.93 2.61 14.23
CA LYS A 49 -6.23 1.41 13.42
C LYS A 49 -6.90 1.74 12.09
N PRO A 50 -8.00 2.52 12.04
CA PRO A 50 -8.61 2.86 10.74
C PRO A 50 -7.68 3.69 9.85
N ILE A 51 -6.84 4.53 10.44
CA ILE A 51 -5.88 5.34 9.67
C ILE A 51 -4.82 4.42 9.05
N LEU A 52 -4.31 3.44 9.82
CA LEU A 52 -3.36 2.45 9.32
C LEU A 52 -3.96 1.59 8.22
N GLU A 53 -5.19 1.17 8.37
CA GLU A 53 -5.88 0.37 7.35
C GLU A 53 -5.98 1.15 6.03
N SER A 54 -6.36 2.42 6.10
CA SER A 54 -6.41 3.29 4.93
C SER A 54 -5.01 3.50 4.32
N TYR A 55 -4.02 3.71 5.17
CA TYR A 55 -2.63 3.88 4.75
C TYR A 55 -2.13 2.70 3.93
N TYR A 56 -2.26 1.49 4.47
CA TYR A 56 -1.80 0.28 3.78
C TYR A 56 -2.57 0.02 2.49
N LYS A 57 -3.86 0.34 2.48
CA LYS A 57 -4.68 0.21 1.29
C LYS A 57 -4.19 1.12 0.17
N GLU A 58 -3.88 2.38 0.49
CA GLU A 58 -3.36 3.32 -0.50
C GLU A 58 -1.96 2.93 -0.97
N VAL A 59 -1.11 2.46 -0.07
CA VAL A 59 0.24 1.98 -0.43
C VAL A 59 0.15 0.78 -1.37
N SER A 60 -0.72 -0.17 -1.07
CA SER A 60 -0.93 -1.34 -1.93
C SER A 60 -1.43 -0.94 -3.31
N ALA A 61 -2.36 0.00 -3.37
CA ALA A 61 -2.87 0.52 -4.64
C ALA A 61 -1.78 1.22 -5.45
N ALA A 62 -0.90 1.97 -4.79
CA ALA A 62 0.22 2.66 -5.44
C ALA A 62 1.25 1.69 -6.01
N LYS A 63 1.45 0.56 -5.34
CA LYS A 63 2.42 -0.47 -5.77
C LYS A 63 1.87 -1.44 -6.81
N ALA A 64 0.55 -1.54 -6.92
CA ALA A 64 -0.10 -2.53 -7.77
C ALA A 64 0.33 -2.47 -9.25
N PRO A 65 0.41 -1.31 -9.90
CA PRO A 65 0.84 -1.26 -11.30
C PRO A 65 2.27 -1.79 -11.51
N ASN A 66 3.18 -1.46 -10.60
CA ASN A 66 4.56 -1.93 -10.66
C ASN A 66 4.63 -3.44 -10.45
N LYS A 67 3.86 -3.96 -9.51
CA LYS A 67 3.80 -5.40 -9.25
C LYS A 67 3.27 -6.15 -10.46
N ALA A 68 2.20 -5.64 -11.09
CA ALA A 68 1.62 -6.24 -12.29
C ALA A 68 2.63 -6.28 -13.43
N LEU A 69 3.39 -5.20 -13.60
CA LEU A 69 4.41 -5.11 -14.64
C LEU A 69 5.57 -6.09 -14.38
N LYS A 70 6.01 -6.19 -13.14
CA LYS A 70 7.04 -7.16 -12.73
C LYS A 70 6.59 -8.58 -13.01
N ASP A 71 5.37 -8.92 -12.65
CA ASP A 71 4.80 -10.25 -12.88
C ASP A 71 4.73 -10.55 -14.38
N LYS A 72 4.39 -9.56 -15.19
CA LYS A 72 4.32 -9.69 -16.64
C LYS A 72 5.68 -10.03 -17.27
N TYR A 73 6.75 -9.43 -16.76
CA TYR A 73 8.10 -9.58 -17.32
C TYR A 73 9.01 -10.54 -16.54
N ASP A 74 8.46 -11.18 -15.52
CA ASP A 74 9.23 -12.04 -14.60
C ASP A 74 9.99 -13.15 -15.32
N ALA A 75 9.31 -13.87 -16.21
CA ALA A 75 9.93 -14.95 -16.98
C ALA A 75 11.06 -14.47 -17.89
N ALA A 76 10.87 -13.31 -18.52
CA ALA A 76 11.88 -12.71 -19.38
C ALA A 76 13.09 -12.22 -18.58
N GLU A 77 12.84 -11.66 -17.39
CA GLU A 77 13.89 -11.21 -16.48
C GLU A 77 14.74 -12.38 -16.01
N ASP A 78 14.11 -13.46 -15.57
CA ASP A 78 14.80 -14.67 -15.11
C ASP A 78 15.63 -15.31 -16.21
N ALA A 79 15.17 -15.23 -17.45
CA ALA A 79 15.89 -15.76 -18.60
C ALA A 79 16.96 -14.80 -19.14
N GLY A 80 17.08 -13.59 -18.56
CA GLY A 80 18.00 -12.57 -19.05
C GLY A 80 17.64 -12.04 -20.43
N LYS A 81 16.35 -12.06 -20.78
CA LYS A 81 15.86 -11.70 -22.11
C LYS A 81 15.02 -10.43 -22.17
N LEU A 82 15.11 -9.59 -21.14
CA LEU A 82 14.41 -8.30 -21.15
C LEU A 82 14.97 -7.43 -22.30
N THR A 83 14.06 -6.81 -23.05
CA THR A 83 14.46 -5.81 -24.04
C THR A 83 14.86 -4.52 -23.32
N PRO A 84 15.68 -3.65 -23.95
CA PRO A 84 15.98 -2.35 -23.35
C PRO A 84 14.74 -1.54 -22.99
N ALA A 85 13.72 -1.56 -23.85
CA ALA A 85 12.45 -0.86 -23.59
C ALA A 85 11.74 -1.42 -22.36
N GLN A 86 11.76 -2.74 -22.17
CA GLN A 86 11.17 -3.37 -20.98
C GLN A 86 11.93 -3.01 -19.71
N CYS A 87 13.26 -2.96 -19.78
CA CYS A 87 14.08 -2.53 -18.66
C CYS A 87 13.74 -1.10 -18.24
N ASP A 88 13.62 -0.19 -19.20
CA ASP A 88 13.27 1.20 -18.94
C ASP A 88 11.88 1.31 -18.33
N GLU A 89 10.94 0.54 -18.87
CA GLU A 89 9.56 0.52 -18.37
C GLU A 89 9.48 0.06 -16.91
N LEU A 90 10.21 -1.02 -16.59
CA LEU A 90 10.28 -1.54 -15.23
C LEU A 90 10.91 -0.52 -14.26
N PHE A 91 11.98 0.11 -14.71
CA PHE A 91 12.67 1.11 -13.90
C PHE A 91 11.76 2.30 -13.59
N GLU A 92 11.12 2.85 -14.62
CA GLU A 92 10.20 3.98 -14.48
C GLU A 92 8.99 3.63 -13.61
N SER A 93 8.45 2.44 -13.80
CA SER A 93 7.31 1.94 -13.01
C SER A 93 7.66 1.88 -11.52
N LYS A 94 8.84 1.37 -11.21
CA LYS A 94 9.34 1.30 -9.82
C LYS A 94 9.49 2.69 -9.23
N GLN A 95 10.10 3.62 -9.96
CA GLN A 95 10.28 5.01 -9.53
C GLN A 95 8.94 5.67 -9.23
N LYS A 96 7.97 5.48 -10.11
CA LYS A 96 6.64 6.03 -9.95
C LYS A 96 5.95 5.49 -8.71
N ALA A 97 6.06 4.18 -8.47
CA ALA A 97 5.47 3.55 -7.29
C ALA A 97 6.11 4.07 -6.01
N GLU A 98 7.42 4.23 -5.99
CA GLU A 98 8.15 4.74 -4.83
C GLU A 98 7.79 6.20 -4.52
N ARG A 99 7.64 7.03 -5.54
CA ARG A 99 7.19 8.42 -5.37
C ARG A 99 5.79 8.49 -4.80
N ALA A 100 4.88 7.68 -5.33
CA ALA A 100 3.51 7.61 -4.84
C ALA A 100 3.47 7.19 -3.37
N GLU A 101 4.31 6.22 -3.00
CA GLU A 101 4.42 5.76 -1.62
C GLU A 101 4.94 6.87 -0.70
N LEU A 102 5.95 7.61 -1.13
CA LEU A 102 6.47 8.75 -0.37
C LEU A 102 5.40 9.84 -0.16
N ASP A 103 4.63 10.13 -1.20
CA ASP A 103 3.54 11.10 -1.12
C ASP A 103 2.47 10.66 -0.12
N ILE A 104 2.16 9.36 -0.11
CA ILE A 104 1.21 8.78 0.85
C ILE A 104 1.74 8.92 2.28
N ARG A 105 3.00 8.62 2.52
CA ARG A 105 3.63 8.78 3.84
C ARG A 105 3.55 10.23 4.31
N LYS A 106 3.86 11.16 3.42
CA LYS A 106 3.78 12.59 3.71
C LYS A 106 2.37 13.02 4.10
N ALA A 107 1.37 12.48 3.41
CA ALA A 107 -0.03 12.80 3.66
C ALA A 107 -0.53 12.21 4.99
N TYR A 108 -0.05 11.03 5.36
CA TYR A 108 -0.52 10.32 6.54
C TYR A 108 0.16 10.72 7.84
N TYR A 109 1.39 11.19 7.79
CA TYR A 109 2.09 11.63 8.99
C TYR A 109 1.28 12.65 9.80
N PRO A 110 0.74 13.74 9.20
CA PRO A 110 -0.12 14.66 9.95
C PRO A 110 -1.38 14.01 10.51
N LYS A 111 -1.92 13.00 9.83
CA LYS A 111 -3.11 12.29 10.30
C LYS A 111 -2.82 11.52 11.59
N PHE A 112 -1.65 10.90 11.69
CA PHE A 112 -1.23 10.23 12.92
C PHE A 112 -0.91 11.25 14.01
N LYS A 113 -0.30 12.36 13.67
CA LYS A 113 -0.03 13.44 14.62
C LYS A 113 -1.29 14.05 15.22
N ALA A 114 -2.40 13.98 14.50
CA ALA A 114 -3.68 14.49 14.99
C ALA A 114 -4.25 13.63 16.13
N VAL A 115 -3.86 12.36 16.22
CA VAL A 115 -4.38 11.43 17.24
C VAL A 115 -3.33 10.87 18.19
N LEU A 116 -2.05 11.16 17.94
CA LEU A 116 -0.93 10.69 18.75
C LEU A 116 0.03 11.84 19.05
N PRO A 117 0.77 11.77 20.18
CA PRO A 117 1.93 12.64 20.35
C PRO A 117 2.91 12.47 19.21
N THR A 118 3.60 13.54 18.85
CA THR A 118 4.51 13.56 17.67
C THR A 118 5.54 12.44 17.72
N MET A 119 6.14 12.16 18.88
CA MET A 119 7.13 11.09 19.02
C MET A 119 6.53 9.73 18.66
N LYS A 120 5.31 9.45 19.12
CA LYS A 120 4.62 8.19 18.82
C LYS A 120 4.25 8.10 17.35
N ALA A 121 3.77 9.20 16.75
CA ALA A 121 3.47 9.27 15.33
C ALA A 121 4.72 8.99 14.48
N TYR A 122 5.85 9.56 14.86
CA TYR A 122 7.13 9.32 14.20
C TYR A 122 7.55 7.84 14.29
N GLN A 123 7.49 7.27 15.49
CA GLN A 123 7.82 5.86 15.71
C GLN A 123 6.90 4.94 14.91
N LEU A 124 5.61 5.26 14.87
CA LEU A 124 4.63 4.50 14.10
C LEU A 124 4.98 4.50 12.61
N MET A 125 5.32 5.66 12.07
CA MET A 125 5.71 5.76 10.65
C MET A 125 6.98 4.98 10.35
N LYS A 126 7.93 4.96 11.27
CA LYS A 126 9.15 4.12 11.11
C LYS A 126 8.78 2.64 11.05
N LEU A 127 7.96 2.18 11.98
CA LEU A 127 7.53 0.78 12.03
C LEU A 127 6.66 0.39 10.84
N ALA A 128 5.83 1.33 10.37
CA ALA A 128 4.99 1.08 9.20
C ALA A 128 5.80 0.84 7.92
N ASN A 129 7.04 1.31 7.88
CA ASN A 129 7.94 1.12 6.75
C ASN A 129 8.79 -0.13 6.87
N ASP A 130 8.83 -0.75 8.05
CA ASP A 130 9.60 -1.97 8.25
C ASP A 130 8.94 -3.15 7.54
N LYS A 131 9.76 -4.05 7.04
CA LYS A 131 9.24 -5.29 6.45
C LYS A 131 8.88 -6.25 7.57
N VAL A 132 7.65 -6.68 7.57
CA VAL A 132 7.20 -7.75 8.48
C VAL A 132 7.74 -9.07 7.94
N LYS A 133 8.52 -9.74 8.75
CA LYS A 133 9.07 -11.05 8.40
C LYS A 133 8.14 -12.17 8.83
#